data_9326737f057379611bf5bcfaab9110fa
#
_entry.id   9326737f057379611bf5bcfaab9110fa
#
_cell.length_a   1.000
_cell.length_b   1.000
_cell.length_c   1.000
_cell.angle_alpha   90.00
_cell.angle_beta   90.00
_cell.angle_gamma   90.00
#
_symmetry.space_group_name_H-M   'P 1'
#
loop_
_entity.id
_entity.type
_entity.pdbx_description
1 polymer ?
#
loop_
_entity_poly.entity_id
_entity_poly.type
_entity_poly.pdbx_seq_one_letter_code
_entity_poly.pdbx_strand_id
1 'polypeptide(L)'
;MPGSSVEFVYVTTRDKNEALSIGRILVEERLAAGVNILSGLSSFYWWNGAIEEAHEAAFIAKTRRELLPRVIARIKELHSYEVPCVVALPVTDGNPDFLDWVAAQTRSA
;
A
#
# COMPACT_ATOMS: atom_id res chain seq x y z
N MET A 1 0.58 10.16 23.62
CA MET A 1 -0.06 10.52 22.35
C MET A 1 -1.19 9.58 22.05
N PRO A 2 -2.35 10.08 21.85
CA PRO A 2 -3.45 9.23 21.43
C PRO A 2 -3.23 8.79 19.99
N GLY A 3 -3.53 7.54 19.72
CA GLY A 3 -3.40 6.96 18.41
C GLY A 3 -1.97 6.67 18.01
N SER A 4 -1.80 6.24 16.80
CA SER A 4 -0.49 5.94 16.26
C SER A 4 -0.25 6.77 14.99
N SER A 5 1.02 6.86 14.57
CA SER A 5 1.39 7.48 13.30
C SER A 5 1.44 6.45 12.17
N VAL A 6 1.09 5.20 12.44
CA VAL A 6 1.13 4.13 11.45
C VAL A 6 -0.07 4.21 10.53
N GLU A 7 0.18 3.99 9.25
CA GLU A 7 -0.84 3.94 8.21
C GLU A 7 -0.66 2.64 7.43
N PHE A 8 -1.77 2.02 7.05
CA PHE A 8 -1.74 0.93 6.10
C PHE A 8 -2.15 1.48 4.74
N VAL A 9 -1.37 1.18 3.72
CA VAL A 9 -1.67 1.64 2.36
C VAL A 9 -2.15 0.45 1.56
N TYR A 10 -3.41 0.52 1.12
CA TYR A 10 -4.05 -0.52 0.33
C TYR A 10 -3.95 -0.15 -1.14
N VAL A 11 -3.45 -1.08 -1.96
CA VAL A 11 -3.23 -0.86 -3.38
C VAL A 11 -3.69 -2.10 -4.14
N THR A 12 -4.51 -1.92 -5.19
CA THR A 12 -4.82 -3.03 -6.09
C THR A 12 -3.90 -2.97 -7.29
N THR A 13 -3.58 -4.14 -7.84
CA THR A 13 -2.67 -4.28 -8.99
C THR A 13 -3.28 -5.22 -10.01
N ARG A 14 -2.76 -5.19 -11.25
CA ARG A 14 -3.31 -6.04 -12.32
C ARG A 14 -3.09 -7.52 -12.05
N ASP A 15 -2.03 -7.89 -11.32
CA ASP A 15 -1.72 -9.28 -11.00
C ASP A 15 -0.78 -9.37 -9.80
N LYS A 16 -0.51 -10.59 -9.38
CA LYS A 16 0.35 -10.85 -8.24
C LYS A 16 1.79 -10.37 -8.48
N ASN A 17 2.29 -10.52 -9.70
CA ASN A 17 3.67 -10.12 -10.01
C ASN A 17 3.87 -8.62 -9.83
N GLU A 18 2.89 -7.82 -10.26
CA GLU A 18 2.97 -6.37 -10.05
C GLU A 18 2.94 -6.03 -8.57
N ALA A 19 2.07 -6.68 -7.81
CA ALA A 19 2.00 -6.45 -6.36
C ALA A 19 3.31 -6.80 -5.68
N LEU A 20 3.91 -7.93 -6.05
CA LEU A 20 5.21 -8.33 -5.50
C LEU A 20 6.30 -7.33 -5.86
N SER A 21 6.33 -6.88 -7.10
CA SER A 21 7.36 -5.96 -7.59
C SER A 21 7.29 -4.61 -6.87
N ILE A 22 6.12 -4.01 -6.85
CA ILE A 22 5.95 -2.70 -6.20
C ILE A 22 6.18 -2.81 -4.70
N GLY A 23 5.59 -3.83 -4.09
CA GLY A 23 5.73 -4.03 -2.64
C GLY A 23 7.18 -4.19 -2.21
N ARG A 24 7.95 -4.96 -2.97
CA ARG A 24 9.36 -5.17 -2.65
C ARG A 24 10.17 -3.88 -2.74
N ILE A 25 9.92 -3.08 -3.77
CA ILE A 25 10.61 -1.80 -3.93
C ILE A 25 10.33 -0.87 -2.76
N LEU A 26 9.07 -0.81 -2.30
CA LEU A 26 8.73 0.03 -1.15
C LEU A 26 9.48 -0.39 0.11
N VAL A 27 9.63 -1.69 0.33
CA VAL A 27 10.37 -2.20 1.49
C VAL A 27 11.86 -1.92 1.34
N GLU A 28 12.42 -2.16 0.17
CA GLU A 28 13.85 -1.93 -0.08
C GLU A 28 14.21 -0.45 0.12
N GLU A 29 13.32 0.44 -0.25
CA GLU A 29 13.56 1.88 -0.13
C GLU A 29 13.19 2.45 1.25
N ARG A 30 12.81 1.60 2.19
CA ARG A 30 12.42 2.00 3.54
C ARG A 30 11.17 2.89 3.59
N LEU A 31 10.38 2.88 2.53
CA LEU A 31 9.11 3.59 2.49
C LEU A 31 8.01 2.78 3.17
N ALA A 32 8.18 1.46 3.26
CA ALA A 32 7.29 0.58 4.01
C ALA A 32 8.13 -0.35 4.87
N ALA A 33 7.65 -0.63 6.08
CA ALA A 33 8.31 -1.57 6.97
C ALA A 33 8.08 -3.01 6.53
N GLY A 34 6.93 -3.26 5.94
CA GLY A 34 6.57 -4.57 5.42
C GLY A 34 5.36 -4.46 4.52
N VAL A 35 5.13 -5.49 3.74
CA VAL A 35 4.03 -5.54 2.77
C VAL A 35 3.44 -6.94 2.79
N ASN A 36 2.11 -7.01 2.83
CA ASN A 36 1.40 -8.28 2.63
C ASN A 36 0.80 -8.28 1.23
N ILE A 37 0.94 -9.39 0.54
CA ILE A 37 0.41 -9.56 -0.81
C ILE A 37 -0.86 -10.41 -0.74
N LEU A 38 -1.92 -9.94 -1.38
CA LEU A 38 -3.19 -10.65 -1.50
C LEU A 38 -3.42 -10.95 -2.96
N SER A 39 -3.62 -12.23 -3.29
CA SER A 39 -3.88 -12.63 -4.67
C SER A 39 -5.30 -13.16 -4.81
N GLY A 40 -5.76 -13.30 -6.06
CA GLY A 40 -7.05 -13.89 -6.34
C GLY A 40 -8.24 -13.01 -6.05
N LEU A 41 -8.09 -11.69 -6.23
CA LEU A 41 -9.21 -10.77 -6.06
C LEU A 41 -10.08 -10.78 -7.31
N SER A 42 -11.40 -10.81 -7.09
CA SER A 42 -12.37 -10.57 -8.15
C SER A 42 -12.92 -9.17 -7.93
N SER A 43 -12.84 -8.33 -8.96
CA SER A 43 -13.18 -6.92 -8.85
C SER A 43 -14.22 -6.52 -9.86
N PHE A 44 -15.14 -5.65 -9.46
CA PHE A 44 -16.13 -5.00 -10.33
C PHE A 44 -16.03 -3.52 -10.08
N TYR A 45 -15.98 -2.71 -11.14
CA TYR A 45 -15.87 -1.26 -10.96
C TYR A 45 -16.37 -0.52 -12.21
N TRP A 46 -16.72 0.73 -12.01
CA TRP A 46 -17.13 1.60 -13.10
C TRP A 46 -15.89 2.17 -13.80
N TRP A 47 -15.87 2.04 -15.11
CA TRP A 47 -14.81 2.62 -15.93
C TRP A 47 -15.40 3.04 -17.28
N ASN A 48 -15.24 4.32 -17.63
CA ASN A 48 -15.75 4.88 -18.88
C ASN A 48 -17.25 4.55 -19.13
N GLY A 49 -18.06 4.65 -18.09
CA GLY A 49 -19.50 4.49 -18.20
C GLY A 49 -19.99 3.05 -18.24
N ALA A 50 -19.14 2.08 -18.02
CA ALA A 50 -19.50 0.67 -18.01
C ALA A 50 -18.92 -0.04 -16.79
N ILE A 51 -19.54 -1.16 -16.42
CA ILE A 51 -19.01 -2.00 -15.35
C ILE A 51 -17.96 -2.93 -15.96
N GLU A 52 -16.74 -2.85 -15.41
CA GLU A 52 -15.64 -3.73 -15.77
C GLU A 52 -15.49 -4.82 -14.73
N GLU A 53 -15.10 -6.01 -15.16
CA GLU A 53 -14.75 -7.10 -14.26
C GLU A 53 -13.27 -7.41 -14.47
N ALA A 54 -12.57 -7.66 -13.38
CA ALA A 54 -11.14 -7.97 -13.45
C ALA A 54 -10.75 -8.93 -12.36
N HIS A 55 -9.72 -9.72 -12.65
CA HIS A 55 -9.04 -10.51 -11.63
C HIS A 55 -7.78 -9.76 -11.28
N GLU A 56 -7.64 -9.40 -10.00
CA GLU A 56 -6.58 -8.54 -9.55
C GLU A 56 -5.84 -9.16 -8.36
N ALA A 57 -4.75 -8.51 -7.98
CA ALA A 57 -4.09 -8.72 -6.70
C ALA A 57 -4.10 -7.40 -5.94
N ALA A 58 -3.66 -7.45 -4.71
CA ALA A 58 -3.52 -6.25 -3.90
C ALA A 58 -2.32 -6.41 -2.99
N PHE A 59 -1.89 -5.29 -2.42
CA PHE A 59 -0.97 -5.36 -1.30
C PHE A 59 -1.36 -4.35 -0.24
N ILE A 60 -0.94 -4.63 0.98
CA ILE A 60 -1.08 -3.73 2.11
C ILE A 60 0.32 -3.42 2.62
N ALA A 61 0.71 -2.16 2.49
CA ALA A 61 2.01 -1.67 2.96
C ALA A 61 1.85 -1.00 4.31
N LYS A 62 2.77 -1.24 5.24
CA LYS A 62 2.74 -0.63 6.56
C LYS A 62 3.78 0.47 6.60
N THR A 63 3.34 1.69 6.87
CA THR A 63 4.22 2.86 6.85
C THR A 63 3.82 3.87 7.93
N ARG A 64 4.45 5.03 7.93
CA ARG A 64 4.12 6.13 8.83
C ARG A 64 3.44 7.24 8.05
N ARG A 65 2.54 7.95 8.72
CA ARG A 65 1.76 9.04 8.10
C ARG A 65 2.65 10.05 7.38
N GLU A 66 3.78 10.41 7.97
CA GLU A 66 4.66 11.42 7.39
C GLU A 66 5.31 10.98 6.08
N LEU A 67 5.33 9.67 5.78
CA LEU A 67 5.88 9.16 4.53
C LEU A 67 4.82 8.99 3.43
N LEU A 68 3.54 9.17 3.75
CA LEU A 68 2.47 8.92 2.78
C LEU A 68 2.65 9.65 1.45
N PRO A 69 3.00 10.95 1.42
CA PRO A 69 3.17 11.61 0.12
C PRO A 69 4.23 10.93 -0.74
N ARG A 70 5.32 10.48 -0.15
CA ARG A 70 6.40 9.79 -0.87
C ARG A 70 5.98 8.39 -1.29
N VAL A 71 5.28 7.67 -0.42
CA VAL A 71 4.78 6.32 -0.72
C VAL A 71 3.82 6.37 -1.90
N ILE A 72 2.85 7.28 -1.84
CA ILE A 72 1.84 7.42 -2.89
C ILE A 72 2.49 7.80 -4.22
N ALA A 73 3.41 8.76 -4.20
CA ALA A 73 4.11 9.18 -5.41
C ALA A 73 4.91 8.02 -6.02
N ARG A 74 5.60 7.26 -5.17
CA ARG A 74 6.41 6.14 -5.64
C ARG A 74 5.55 5.03 -6.26
N ILE A 75 4.43 4.72 -5.64
CA ILE A 75 3.49 3.72 -6.18
C ILE A 75 2.98 4.17 -7.54
N LYS A 76 2.61 5.44 -7.68
CA LYS A 76 2.11 5.96 -8.96
C LYS A 76 3.16 5.86 -10.06
N GLU A 77 4.44 6.07 -9.75
CA GLU A 77 5.52 5.92 -10.72
C GLU A 77 5.65 4.50 -11.22
N LEU A 78 5.41 3.52 -10.35
CA LEU A 78 5.65 2.12 -10.65
C LEU A 78 4.44 1.38 -11.20
N HIS A 79 3.24 1.94 -11.01
CA HIS A 79 1.99 1.24 -11.28
C HIS A 79 1.63 1.27 -12.76
N SER A 80 1.06 0.15 -13.24
CA SER A 80 0.64 0.02 -14.64
C SER A 80 -0.67 0.73 -14.97
N TYR A 81 -1.51 1.00 -13.96
CA TYR A 81 -2.81 1.61 -14.19
C TYR A 81 -2.70 3.11 -14.39
N GLU A 82 -3.59 3.65 -15.22
CA GLU A 82 -3.73 5.09 -15.40
C GLU A 82 -4.18 5.77 -14.11
N VAL A 83 -5.15 5.15 -13.41
CA VAL A 83 -5.67 5.66 -12.13
C VAL A 83 -5.61 4.52 -11.11
N PRO A 84 -4.47 4.34 -10.44
CA PRO A 84 -4.34 3.26 -9.48
C PRO A 84 -5.10 3.53 -8.19
N CYS A 85 -5.68 2.46 -7.62
CA CYS A 85 -6.26 2.53 -6.28
C CYS A 85 -5.12 2.53 -5.26
N VAL A 86 -4.90 3.68 -4.64
CA VAL A 86 -3.90 3.83 -3.58
C VAL A 86 -4.56 4.62 -2.47
N VAL A 87 -4.86 3.96 -1.35
CA VAL A 87 -5.54 4.62 -0.24
C VAL A 87 -4.85 4.30 1.07
N ALA A 88 -4.82 5.29 1.96
CA ALA A 88 -4.25 5.13 3.28
C ALA A 88 -5.36 4.90 4.30
N LEU A 89 -5.14 3.92 5.17
CA LEU A 89 -6.05 3.55 6.25
C LEU A 89 -5.33 3.82 7.55
N PRO A 90 -5.75 4.81 8.34
CA PRO A 90 -5.05 5.11 9.59
C PRO A 90 -5.24 3.98 10.59
N VAL A 91 -4.14 3.61 11.24
CA VAL A 91 -4.15 2.60 12.31
C VAL A 91 -4.32 3.35 13.63
N THR A 92 -5.48 3.18 14.25
CA THR A 92 -5.80 3.93 15.46
C THR A 92 -5.20 3.31 16.72
N ASP A 93 -4.99 2.00 16.71
CA ASP A 93 -4.47 1.27 17.87
C ASP A 93 -3.93 -0.07 17.42
N GLY A 94 -3.11 -0.68 18.24
CA GLY A 94 -2.55 -2.00 17.95
C GLY A 94 -1.50 -2.37 18.98
N ASN A 95 -0.84 -3.50 18.74
CA ASN A 95 0.26 -3.94 19.58
C ASN A 95 1.39 -2.90 19.53
N PRO A 96 1.73 -2.25 20.65
CA PRO A 96 2.75 -1.20 20.66
C PRO A 96 4.09 -1.65 20.08
N ASP A 97 4.49 -2.89 20.34
CA ASP A 97 5.77 -3.39 19.82
C ASP A 97 5.77 -3.44 18.30
N PHE A 98 4.64 -3.82 17.69
CA PHE A 98 4.52 -3.84 16.24
C PHE A 98 4.51 -2.42 15.66
N LEU A 99 3.77 -1.51 16.29
CA LEU A 99 3.69 -0.12 15.81
C LEU A 99 5.06 0.54 15.90
N ASP A 100 5.81 0.28 16.98
CA ASP A 100 7.17 0.79 17.13
C ASP A 100 8.10 0.20 16.07
N TRP A 101 7.92 -1.09 15.74
CA TRP A 101 8.71 -1.74 14.70
C TRP A 101 8.48 -1.07 13.33
N VAL A 102 7.22 -0.76 13.00
CA VAL A 102 6.93 -0.06 11.74
C VAL A 102 7.68 1.27 11.69
N ALA A 103 7.65 2.03 12.78
CA ALA A 103 8.33 3.32 12.84
C ALA A 103 9.84 3.15 12.69
N ALA A 104 10.42 2.13 13.34
CA ALA A 104 11.85 1.91 13.31
C ALA A 104 12.36 1.48 11.94
N GLN A 105 11.56 0.76 11.17
CA GLN A 105 11.98 0.21 9.88
C GLN A 105 11.75 1.16 8.72
N THR A 106 11.02 2.25 8.91
CA THR A 106 10.77 3.22 7.86
C THR A 106 11.59 4.49 8.09
N ARG A 107 12.10 5.07 7.01
CA ARG A 107 12.99 6.23 7.11
C ARG A 107 12.49 7.33 6.20
N SER A 108 12.67 8.56 6.69
CA SER A 108 12.29 9.74 5.93
C SER A 108 13.43 10.26 5.06
N ALA A 109 14.48 9.54 4.93
CA ALA A 109 15.70 9.96 4.22
C ALA A 109 15.44 10.63 2.91
#